data_81c7026f5b85202e33c7c07e04904fde
#
_entry.id   81c7026f5b85202e33c7c07e04904fde
#
_cell.length_a   1.000
_cell.length_b   1.000
_cell.length_c   1.000
_cell.angle_alpha   90.00
_cell.angle_beta   90.00
_cell.angle_gamma   90.00
#
_symmetry.space_group_name_H-M   'P 1'
#
loop_
_entity.id
_entity.type
_entity.pdbx_description
1 polymer ?
#
loop_
_entity_poly.entity_id
_entity_poly.type
_entity_poly.pdbx_seq_one_letter_code
_entity_poly.pdbx_strand_id
1 'polypeptide(L)'
;MSGSTGLSKTQKNKMQGLRVHIAGIVQGVGFRPFVYNLATRLNLKGWVRNTSAGVDIEVDGEQDALDSFVKSLRDEAPPLSRIDEFSASFQAASGFRSFDIVHSEAVEGAF
;
A
#
# COMPACT_ATOMS: atom_id res chain seq x y z
N MET A 1 24.14 20.96 15.98
CA MET A 1 24.31 19.98 15.53
C MET A 1 23.77 18.68 16.03
N SER A 2 23.99 18.30 17.27
CA SER A 2 23.40 17.05 17.69
C SER A 2 21.88 17.08 17.61
N GLY A 3 21.30 18.25 17.73
CA GLY A 3 19.86 18.38 17.60
C GLY A 3 19.34 17.94 16.27
N SER A 4 20.08 18.18 15.20
CA SER A 4 19.63 17.77 13.89
C SER A 4 19.59 16.27 13.77
N THR A 5 20.54 15.59 14.34
CA THR A 5 20.56 14.15 14.31
C THR A 5 19.34 13.58 15.04
N GLY A 6 19.03 14.15 16.17
CA GLY A 6 17.86 13.70 16.92
C GLY A 6 16.58 13.93 16.15
N LEU A 7 16.48 15.04 15.46
CA LEU A 7 15.30 15.33 14.67
C LEU A 7 15.14 14.35 13.52
N SER A 8 16.23 14.00 12.88
CA SER A 8 16.19 13.02 11.80
C SER A 8 15.66 11.69 12.28
N LYS A 9 16.12 11.24 13.41
CA LYS A 9 15.64 9.99 13.98
C LYS A 9 14.16 10.05 14.28
N THR A 10 13.72 11.15 14.85
CA THR A 10 12.31 11.32 15.17
C THR A 10 11.46 11.28 13.93
N GLN A 11 11.90 11.95 12.89
CA GLN A 11 11.15 11.95 11.64
C GLN A 11 11.12 10.60 10.99
N LYS A 12 12.20 9.85 11.09
CA LYS A 12 12.29 8.53 10.52
C LYS A 12 11.26 7.59 11.14
N ASN A 13 10.96 7.76 12.41
CA ASN A 13 10.03 6.91 13.13
C ASN A 13 8.60 7.43 13.07
N LYS A 14 8.40 8.55 12.39
CA LYS A 14 7.08 9.14 12.31
C LYS A 14 6.20 8.32 11.36
N MET A 15 4.96 8.12 11.76
CA MET A 15 3.98 7.45 10.92
C MET A 15 3.55 8.35 9.78
N GLN A 16 3.47 7.77 8.61
CA GLN A 16 3.01 8.45 7.42
C GLN A 16 1.99 7.59 6.71
N GLY A 17 1.27 8.19 5.78
CA GLY A 17 0.36 7.46 4.91
C GLY A 17 0.92 7.37 3.51
N LEU A 18 0.49 6.36 2.79
CA LEU A 18 0.87 6.16 1.40
C LEU A 18 -0.37 5.71 0.63
N ARG A 19 -0.60 6.33 -0.49
CA ARG A 19 -1.68 5.94 -1.38
C ARG A 19 -1.10 5.43 -2.68
N VAL A 20 -1.54 4.25 -3.11
CA VAL A 20 -1.01 3.59 -4.31
C VAL A 20 -2.16 3.23 -5.23
N HIS A 21 -1.96 3.45 -6.53
CA HIS A 21 -2.88 2.98 -7.55
C HIS A 21 -2.10 2.16 -8.57
N ILE A 22 -2.61 0.98 -8.89
CA ILE A 22 -1.94 0.07 -9.81
C ILE A 22 -2.96 -0.35 -10.86
N ALA A 23 -2.58 -0.27 -12.13
CA ALA A 23 -3.43 -0.72 -13.22
C ALA A 23 -2.67 -1.70 -14.11
N GLY A 24 -3.41 -2.54 -14.81
CA GLY A 24 -2.84 -3.58 -15.66
C GLY A 24 -3.58 -4.87 -15.43
N ILE A 25 -2.87 -5.99 -15.52
CA ILE A 25 -3.45 -7.31 -15.23
C ILE A 25 -3.21 -7.56 -13.74
N VAL A 26 -4.13 -7.06 -12.93
CA VAL A 26 -3.96 -7.10 -11.47
C VAL A 26 -5.18 -7.66 -10.75
N GLN A 27 -6.25 -7.99 -11.49
CA GLN A 27 -7.45 -8.58 -10.90
C GLN A 27 -7.55 -10.02 -11.34
N GLY A 28 -8.02 -10.88 -10.43
CA GLY A 28 -8.16 -12.29 -10.75
C GLY A 28 -6.85 -13.06 -10.78
N VAL A 29 -5.77 -12.47 -10.30
CA VAL A 29 -4.44 -13.09 -10.31
C VAL A 29 -3.83 -13.19 -8.91
N GLY A 30 -4.64 -12.96 -7.87
CA GLY A 30 -4.16 -13.07 -6.49
C GLY A 30 -3.47 -11.83 -5.98
N PHE A 31 -3.73 -10.67 -6.58
CA PHE A 31 -3.03 -9.45 -6.20
C PHE A 31 -3.43 -8.96 -4.81
N ARG A 32 -4.71 -9.00 -4.46
CA ARG A 32 -5.15 -8.54 -3.15
C ARG A 32 -4.58 -9.37 -2.00
N PRO A 33 -4.61 -10.72 -2.06
CA PRO A 33 -3.94 -11.50 -1.00
C PRO A 33 -2.44 -11.24 -0.95
N PHE A 34 -1.81 -11.01 -2.09
CA PHE A 34 -0.39 -10.66 -2.13
C PHE A 34 -0.14 -9.36 -1.36
N VAL A 35 -0.96 -8.33 -1.61
CA VAL A 35 -0.84 -7.05 -0.91
C VAL A 35 -1.07 -7.22 0.58
N TYR A 36 -2.08 -8.02 0.95
CA TYR A 36 -2.39 -8.27 2.34
C TYR A 36 -1.19 -8.91 3.06
N ASN A 37 -0.61 -9.92 2.45
CA ASN A 37 0.53 -10.61 3.06
C ASN A 37 1.75 -9.70 3.16
N LEU A 38 1.98 -8.89 2.14
CA LEU A 38 3.09 -7.95 2.14
C LEU A 38 2.92 -6.89 3.22
N ALA A 39 1.73 -6.32 3.31
CA ALA A 39 1.46 -5.29 4.30
C ALA A 39 1.60 -5.83 5.72
N THR A 40 1.06 -7.02 5.98
CA THR A 40 1.19 -7.62 7.31
C THR A 40 2.64 -7.95 7.64
N ARG A 41 3.39 -8.43 6.67
CA ARG A 41 4.81 -8.72 6.88
C ARG A 41 5.59 -7.47 7.27
N LEU A 42 5.22 -6.33 6.70
CA LEU A 42 5.86 -5.06 6.98
C LEU A 42 5.19 -4.27 8.09
N ASN A 43 4.21 -4.88 8.74
CA ASN A 43 3.49 -4.28 9.87
C ASN A 43 2.79 -2.98 9.47
N LEU A 44 2.24 -2.94 8.27
CA LEU A 44 1.48 -1.79 7.78
C LEU A 44 0.00 -1.99 8.01
N LYS A 45 -0.72 -0.89 8.18
CA LYS A 45 -2.17 -0.90 8.40
C LYS A 45 -2.84 -0.13 7.28
N GLY A 46 -3.99 -0.57 6.85
CA GLY A 46 -4.70 0.10 5.77
C GLY A 46 -5.65 -0.83 5.07
N TRP A 47 -5.73 -0.70 3.75
CA TRP A 47 -6.67 -1.53 2.97
C TRP A 47 -6.20 -1.64 1.52
N VAL A 48 -6.73 -2.67 0.85
CA VAL A 48 -6.56 -2.88 -0.59
C VAL A 48 -7.92 -3.21 -1.18
N ARG A 49 -8.19 -2.70 -2.36
CA ARG A 49 -9.50 -2.85 -3.00
C ARG A 49 -9.35 -2.87 -4.52
N ASN A 50 -10.11 -3.76 -5.18
CA ASN A 50 -10.24 -3.71 -6.64
C ASN A 50 -11.20 -2.59 -7.01
N THR A 51 -10.90 -1.91 -8.12
CA THR A 51 -11.80 -0.91 -8.68
C THR A 51 -11.93 -1.18 -10.17
N SER A 52 -12.77 -0.42 -10.84
CA SER A 52 -12.89 -0.55 -12.29
C SER A 52 -11.61 -0.16 -13.00
N ALA A 53 -10.73 0.59 -12.35
CA ALA A 53 -9.49 1.07 -12.97
C ALA A 53 -8.25 0.31 -12.50
N GLY A 54 -8.41 -0.72 -11.67
CA GLY A 54 -7.26 -1.50 -11.19
C GLY A 54 -7.36 -1.82 -9.72
N VAL A 55 -6.30 -1.53 -8.97
CA VAL A 55 -6.23 -1.79 -7.54
C VAL A 55 -5.80 -0.52 -6.82
N ASP A 56 -6.53 -0.16 -5.79
CA ASP A 56 -6.17 0.96 -4.92
C ASP A 56 -5.74 0.43 -3.57
N ILE A 57 -4.73 1.05 -3.00
CA ILE A 57 -4.17 0.68 -1.70
C ILE A 57 -3.95 1.94 -0.89
N GLU A 58 -4.23 1.86 0.39
CA GLU A 58 -3.87 2.94 1.29
C GLU A 58 -3.28 2.31 2.55
N VAL A 59 -2.10 2.77 2.98
CA VAL A 59 -1.41 2.19 4.14
C VAL A 59 -0.79 3.29 4.98
N ASP A 60 -0.71 3.01 6.27
CA ASP A 60 0.05 3.82 7.22
C ASP A 60 1.24 3.02 7.70
N GLY A 61 2.36 3.69 7.88
CA GLY A 61 3.55 3.05 8.42
C GLY A 61 4.69 4.02 8.54
N GLU A 62 5.82 3.50 8.98
CA GLU A 62 7.04 4.29 9.02
C GLU A 62 7.64 4.37 7.62
N GLN A 63 8.42 5.40 7.39
CA GLN A 63 9.00 5.68 6.08
C GLN A 63 9.70 4.46 5.48
N ASP A 64 10.55 3.80 6.27
CA ASP A 64 11.31 2.67 5.76
C ASP A 64 10.41 1.52 5.33
N ALA A 65 9.37 1.26 6.11
CA ALA A 65 8.42 0.21 5.79
C ALA A 65 7.64 0.54 4.53
N LEU A 66 7.25 1.80 4.38
CA LEU A 66 6.52 2.23 3.19
C LEU A 66 7.39 2.14 1.94
N ASP A 67 8.66 2.49 2.05
CA ASP A 67 9.60 2.36 0.95
C ASP A 67 9.76 0.90 0.52
N SER A 68 9.87 0.01 1.49
CA SER A 68 9.96 -1.42 1.21
C SER A 68 8.69 -1.94 0.57
N PHE A 69 7.56 -1.44 1.01
CA PHE A 69 6.26 -1.83 0.46
C PHE A 69 6.18 -1.49 -1.03
N VAL A 70 6.54 -0.27 -1.39
CA VAL A 70 6.51 0.17 -2.78
C VAL A 70 7.43 -0.71 -3.64
N LYS A 71 8.64 -0.96 -3.15
CA LYS A 71 9.59 -1.78 -3.90
C LYS A 71 9.07 -3.20 -4.09
N SER A 72 8.56 -3.80 -3.03
CA SER A 72 8.10 -5.18 -3.10
C SER A 72 6.82 -5.34 -3.90
N LEU A 73 5.96 -4.32 -3.93
CA LEU A 73 4.77 -4.35 -4.78
C LEU A 73 5.16 -4.58 -6.24
N ARG A 74 6.27 -4.02 -6.65
CA ARG A 74 6.74 -4.19 -8.03
C ARG A 74 7.56 -5.45 -8.21
N ASP A 75 8.46 -5.73 -7.26
CA ASP A 75 9.44 -6.79 -7.42
C ASP A 75 8.85 -8.17 -7.18
N GLU A 76 7.85 -8.26 -6.32
CA GLU A 76 7.32 -9.55 -5.87
C GLU A 76 5.88 -9.79 -6.34
N ALA A 77 5.39 -9.00 -7.28
CA ALA A 77 4.02 -9.13 -7.75
C ALA A 77 3.73 -10.55 -8.23
N PRO A 78 2.46 -11.00 -8.13
CA PRO A 78 2.14 -12.37 -8.57
C PRO A 78 2.58 -12.63 -10.01
N PRO A 79 3.03 -13.85 -10.32
CA PRO A 79 3.60 -14.14 -11.64
C PRO A 79 2.66 -13.87 -12.80
N LEU A 80 1.36 -14.01 -12.61
CA LEU A 80 0.39 -13.79 -13.67
C LEU A 80 -0.04 -12.34 -13.80
N SER A 81 0.45 -11.48 -12.91
CA SER A 81 0.10 -10.07 -12.95
C SER A 81 0.99 -9.32 -13.93
N ARG A 82 0.50 -8.17 -14.40
CA ARG A 82 1.30 -7.24 -15.18
C ARG A 82 0.92 -5.85 -14.74
N ILE A 83 1.92 -5.07 -14.37
CA ILE A 83 1.71 -3.70 -13.91
C ILE A 83 2.00 -2.77 -15.07
N ASP A 84 0.96 -2.11 -15.57
CA ASP A 84 1.10 -1.14 -16.66
C ASP A 84 1.23 0.28 -16.11
N GLU A 85 0.54 0.56 -15.00
CA GLU A 85 0.61 1.87 -14.36
C GLU A 85 0.79 1.67 -12.87
N PHE A 86 1.64 2.51 -12.30
CA PHE A 86 1.91 2.46 -10.87
C PHE A 86 2.11 3.89 -10.38
N SER A 87 1.29 4.33 -9.46
CA SER A 87 1.47 5.63 -8.85
C SER A 87 1.39 5.51 -7.34
N ALA A 88 2.23 6.26 -6.67
CA ALA A 88 2.28 6.24 -5.22
C ALA A 88 2.55 7.65 -4.73
N SER A 89 1.83 8.07 -3.70
CA SER A 89 2.04 9.38 -3.12
C SER A 89 1.95 9.29 -1.61
N PHE A 90 2.82 10.05 -0.95
CA PHE A 90 2.81 10.12 0.49
C PHE A 90 1.78 11.14 0.97
N GLN A 91 1.24 10.89 2.13
CA GLN A 91 0.23 11.75 2.72
C GLN A 91 0.30 11.59 4.24
N ALA A 92 -0.53 12.31 4.96
CA ALA A 92 -0.60 12.14 6.41
C ALA A 92 -1.21 10.79 6.73
N ALA A 93 -0.77 10.17 7.81
CA ALA A 93 -1.32 8.90 8.24
C ALA A 93 -2.80 9.06 8.58
N SER A 94 -3.58 8.05 8.25
CA SER A 94 -5.03 8.08 8.45
C SER A 94 -5.46 7.50 9.79
N GLY A 95 -4.60 6.71 10.42
CA GLY A 95 -4.93 6.11 11.71
C GLY A 95 -5.55 4.73 11.61
N PHE A 96 -5.22 4.00 10.56
CA PHE A 96 -5.73 2.63 10.42
C PHE A 96 -5.22 1.74 11.55
N ARG A 97 -6.03 0.79 11.96
CA ARG A 97 -5.68 -0.12 13.06
C ARG A 97 -5.40 -1.53 12.60
N SER A 98 -5.77 -1.87 11.38
CA SER A 98 -5.56 -3.21 10.82
C SER A 98 -5.40 -3.08 9.32
N PHE A 99 -5.04 -4.17 8.67
CA PHE A 99 -5.01 -4.20 7.21
C PHE A 99 -6.15 -5.09 6.73
N ASP A 100 -6.95 -4.56 5.82
CA ASP A 100 -8.15 -5.23 5.35
C ASP A 100 -8.21 -5.32 3.84
N ILE A 101 -8.77 -6.42 3.35
CA ILE A 101 -9.13 -6.53 1.94
C ILE A 101 -10.57 -6.08 1.82
N VAL A 102 -10.78 -5.00 1.10
CA VAL A 102 -12.10 -4.39 0.98
C VAL A 102 -12.78 -4.90 -0.29
N HIS A 103 -14.10 -5.03 -0.24
CA HIS A 103 -14.85 -5.48 -1.40
C HIS A 103 -14.70 -4.51 -2.56
N SER A 104 -14.79 -5.08 -3.76
CA SER A 104 -14.71 -4.29 -4.98
C SER A 104 -15.80 -3.23 -5.02
N GLU A 105 -15.42 -2.04 -5.44
CA GLU A 105 -16.36 -0.95 -5.61
C GLU A 105 -17.46 -1.30 -6.61
N ALA A 106 -17.08 -2.00 -7.66
CA ALA A 106 -18.04 -2.37 -8.70
C ALA A 106 -19.13 -3.30 -8.16
N VAL A 107 -18.77 -4.17 -7.24
CA VAL A 107 -19.76 -5.05 -6.63
C VAL A 107 -20.79 -4.24 -5.88
N GLU A 108 -20.34 -3.27 -5.14
CA GLU A 108 -21.24 -2.42 -4.40
C GLU A 108 -22.16 -1.64 -5.33
N GLY A 109 -21.61 -1.11 -6.38
CA GLY A 109 -22.36 -0.33 -7.31
C GLY A 109 -23.36 -1.11 -8.11
N ALA A 110 -23.17 -2.41 -8.20
CA ALA A 110 -24.07 -3.25 -8.97
C ALA A 110 -25.38 -3.48 -8.28
N PHE A 111 -25.48 -3.16 -7.07
CA PHE A 111 -26.70 -3.43 -6.30
C PHE A 111 -27.33 -2.16 -5.77
#